data_d8058b8319b6d45eaf4c5c8d2ec0b1ed
#
_entry.id   d8058b8319b6d45eaf4c5c8d2ec0b1ed
#
_cell.length_a   1.000
_cell.length_b   1.000
_cell.length_c   1.000
_cell.angle_alpha   90.00
_cell.angle_beta   90.00
_cell.angle_gamma   90.00
#
_symmetry.space_group_name_H-M   'P 1'
#
loop_
_entity.id
_entity.type
_entity.pdbx_description
1 polymer ?
#
loop_
_entity_poly.entity_id
_entity_poly.type
_entity_poly.pdbx_seq_one_letter_code
_entity_poly.pdbx_strand_id
1 'polypeptide(L)'
;MITAKNFESVLQAIGFVKKQDFYEKIYSQYSCVLRVDFRQKKLIYPESIKGGNRNATFDRAENFVVFECVNRLLEKGYRPEHIVLEKEWHLGHEAKSGRADICVNAPNESMLFIIECKTAGQEFDKAYKDTLNDGGQLFSYWQQEQATKWLVLYTADYKDNKLSYKAPTLNCSDDPNIVELARKDTRILLFSKAHTASEKYNVWKET
;
A
#
# COMPACT_ATOMS: atom_id res chain seq x y z
N MET A 1 16.67 -1.79 2.38
CA MET A 1 15.76 -1.24 1.35
C MET A 1 15.60 -2.26 0.23
N ILE A 2 14.38 -2.43 -0.27
CA ILE A 2 14.10 -3.26 -1.46
C ILE A 2 14.56 -2.49 -2.71
N THR A 3 15.29 -3.17 -3.58
CA THR A 3 15.84 -2.62 -4.83
C THR A 3 15.83 -3.70 -5.91
N ALA A 4 16.02 -3.33 -7.18
CA ALA A 4 16.14 -4.31 -8.27
C ALA A 4 17.26 -5.35 -8.03
N LYS A 5 18.32 -4.99 -7.29
CA LYS A 5 19.46 -5.88 -7.02
C LYS A 5 19.14 -7.01 -6.05
N ASN A 6 18.26 -6.79 -5.07
CA ASN A 6 17.88 -7.79 -4.07
C ASN A 6 16.46 -8.32 -4.24
N PHE A 7 15.75 -7.89 -5.27
CA PHE A 7 14.33 -8.22 -5.44
C PHE A 7 14.07 -9.71 -5.66
N GLU A 8 14.97 -10.42 -6.34
CA GLU A 8 14.87 -11.90 -6.44
C GLU A 8 14.85 -12.55 -5.05
N SER A 9 15.74 -12.13 -4.16
CA SER A 9 15.80 -12.67 -2.78
C SER A 9 14.54 -12.31 -1.98
N VAL A 10 14.00 -11.11 -2.18
CA VAL A 10 12.73 -10.71 -1.58
C VAL A 10 11.59 -11.61 -2.05
N LEU A 11 11.48 -11.84 -3.37
CA LEU A 11 10.44 -12.70 -3.94
C LEU A 11 10.50 -14.13 -3.39
N GLN A 12 11.71 -14.69 -3.29
CA GLN A 12 11.91 -16.01 -2.69
C GLN A 12 11.47 -16.02 -1.22
N ALA A 13 11.84 -15.00 -0.45
CA ALA A 13 11.49 -14.88 0.97
C ALA A 13 9.97 -14.77 1.20
N ILE A 14 9.21 -14.22 0.24
CA ILE A 14 7.75 -14.13 0.30
C ILE A 14 7.01 -15.22 -0.49
N GLY A 15 7.72 -16.29 -0.85
CA GLY A 15 7.12 -17.50 -1.40
C GLY A 15 6.81 -17.48 -2.90
N PHE A 16 7.45 -16.60 -3.68
CA PHE A 16 7.41 -16.69 -5.13
C PHE A 16 8.28 -17.81 -5.65
N VAL A 17 7.80 -18.53 -6.64
CA VAL A 17 8.52 -19.61 -7.29
C VAL A 17 9.12 -19.14 -8.60
N LYS A 18 10.40 -19.42 -8.80
CA LYS A 18 11.10 -19.14 -10.05
C LYS A 18 10.60 -20.09 -11.14
N LYS A 19 10.23 -19.55 -12.26
CA LYS A 19 10.02 -20.21 -13.55
C LYS A 19 11.16 -19.76 -14.47
N GLN A 20 11.14 -20.13 -15.73
CA GLN A 20 12.25 -19.82 -16.65
C GLN A 20 12.73 -18.36 -16.55
N ASP A 21 11.90 -17.41 -16.99
CA ASP A 21 12.27 -15.98 -17.09
C ASP A 21 11.53 -15.09 -16.08
N PHE A 22 10.66 -15.68 -15.24
CA PHE A 22 9.83 -14.93 -14.30
C PHE A 22 9.69 -15.62 -12.95
N TYR A 23 9.25 -14.85 -11.96
CA TYR A 23 8.79 -15.35 -10.67
C TYR A 23 7.28 -15.23 -10.60
N GLU A 24 6.62 -16.22 -10.00
CA GLU A 24 5.17 -16.18 -9.79
C GLU A 24 4.77 -16.68 -8.42
N LYS A 25 3.65 -16.16 -7.94
CA LYS A 25 2.95 -16.66 -6.76
C LYS A 25 1.46 -16.77 -7.06
N ILE A 26 0.91 -17.97 -6.80
CA ILE A 26 -0.48 -18.32 -7.06
C ILE A 26 -1.27 -18.17 -5.77
N TYR A 27 -2.39 -17.47 -5.84
CA TYR A 27 -3.37 -17.32 -4.76
C TYR A 27 -4.62 -18.12 -5.17
N SER A 28 -4.61 -19.42 -4.87
CA SER A 28 -5.64 -20.36 -5.32
C SER A 28 -7.05 -19.97 -4.85
N GLN A 29 -7.15 -19.39 -3.64
CA GLN A 29 -8.43 -18.93 -3.07
C GLN A 29 -9.08 -17.79 -3.87
N TYR A 30 -8.32 -17.10 -4.71
CA TYR A 30 -8.79 -16.00 -5.56
C TYR A 30 -8.64 -16.26 -7.05
N SER A 31 -8.14 -17.44 -7.42
CA SER A 31 -7.82 -17.79 -8.81
C SER A 31 -6.96 -16.73 -9.51
N CYS A 32 -6.02 -16.13 -8.77
CA CYS A 32 -5.16 -15.07 -9.31
C CYS A 32 -3.68 -15.34 -9.10
N VAL A 33 -2.84 -14.64 -9.87
CA VAL A 33 -1.39 -14.82 -9.88
C VAL A 33 -0.71 -13.45 -9.91
N LEU A 34 0.27 -13.23 -9.02
CA LEU A 34 1.24 -12.17 -9.17
C LEU A 34 2.48 -12.71 -9.89
N ARG A 35 3.03 -11.94 -10.82
CA ARG A 35 4.25 -12.29 -11.55
C ARG A 35 5.25 -11.14 -11.60
N VAL A 36 6.51 -11.50 -11.72
CA VAL A 36 7.61 -10.56 -11.94
C VAL A 36 8.45 -11.08 -13.10
N ASP A 37 8.48 -10.31 -14.19
CA ASP A 37 9.30 -10.58 -15.36
C ASP A 37 10.59 -9.76 -15.30
N PHE A 38 11.71 -10.42 -15.03
CA PHE A 38 13.02 -9.78 -14.92
C PHE A 38 13.59 -9.37 -16.28
N ARG A 39 13.26 -10.08 -17.34
CA ARG A 39 13.70 -9.77 -18.71
C ARG A 39 13.05 -8.50 -19.22
N GLN A 40 11.74 -8.37 -19.01
CA GLN A 40 10.97 -7.18 -19.39
C GLN A 40 11.00 -6.09 -18.31
N LYS A 41 11.54 -6.37 -17.12
CA LYS A 41 11.54 -5.49 -15.95
C LYS A 41 10.14 -5.02 -15.58
N LYS A 42 9.20 -5.97 -15.50
CA LYS A 42 7.78 -5.70 -15.22
C LYS A 42 7.29 -6.42 -13.98
N LEU A 43 6.46 -5.71 -13.22
CA LEU A 43 5.63 -6.23 -12.15
C LEU A 43 4.24 -6.47 -12.75
N ILE A 44 3.73 -7.70 -12.69
CA ILE A 44 2.51 -8.10 -13.38
C ILE A 44 1.45 -8.45 -12.34
N TYR A 45 0.41 -7.66 -12.32
CA TYR A 45 -0.76 -7.85 -11.46
C TYR A 45 -1.88 -8.56 -12.23
N PRO A 46 -2.75 -9.34 -11.55
CA PRO A 46 -3.93 -9.93 -12.18
C PRO A 46 -4.89 -8.82 -12.63
N GLU A 47 -5.67 -9.08 -13.68
CA GLU A 47 -6.64 -8.11 -14.23
C GLU A 47 -7.71 -7.69 -13.23
N SER A 48 -7.99 -8.54 -12.23
CA SER A 48 -8.92 -8.23 -11.15
C SER A 48 -8.43 -7.08 -10.24
N ILE A 49 -7.13 -6.79 -10.20
CA ILE A 49 -6.58 -5.61 -9.52
C ILE A 49 -6.63 -4.43 -10.49
N LYS A 50 -7.51 -3.47 -10.21
CA LYS A 50 -7.69 -2.28 -11.05
C LYS A 50 -6.44 -1.38 -11.00
N GLY A 51 -6.02 -0.84 -12.13
CA GLY A 51 -4.86 0.08 -12.21
C GLY A 51 -3.48 -0.60 -12.17
N GLY A 52 -3.41 -1.91 -11.95
CA GLY A 52 -2.15 -2.65 -11.71
C GLY A 52 -1.13 -2.60 -12.85
N ASN A 53 -1.53 -2.28 -14.07
CA ASN A 53 -0.62 -2.22 -15.21
C ASN A 53 -0.03 -0.82 -15.47
N ARG A 54 -0.41 0.18 -14.68
CA ARG A 54 0.19 1.52 -14.72
C ARG A 54 1.48 1.51 -13.89
N ASN A 55 2.56 2.08 -14.39
CA ASN A 55 3.83 2.22 -13.68
C ASN A 55 4.43 0.94 -13.06
N ALA A 56 3.99 -0.24 -13.49
CA ALA A 56 4.40 -1.54 -12.95
C ALA A 56 5.79 -1.98 -13.51
N THR A 57 6.81 -1.14 -13.33
CA THR A 57 8.17 -1.32 -13.86
C THR A 57 9.22 -1.31 -12.74
N PHE A 58 10.47 -1.60 -13.09
CA PHE A 58 11.60 -1.56 -12.16
C PHE A 58 12.26 -0.17 -12.04
N ASP A 59 11.67 0.86 -12.65
CA ASP A 59 12.27 2.19 -12.74
C ASP A 59 12.32 2.94 -11.40
N ARG A 60 11.41 2.58 -10.47
CA ARG A 60 11.34 3.17 -9.13
C ARG A 60 11.40 2.08 -8.07
N ALA A 61 12.21 2.29 -7.05
CA ALA A 61 12.30 1.37 -5.91
C ALA A 61 10.97 1.26 -5.14
N GLU A 62 10.17 2.31 -5.13
CA GLU A 62 8.83 2.35 -4.53
C GLU A 62 7.89 1.30 -5.15
N ASN A 63 8.00 1.03 -6.47
CA ASN A 63 7.18 0.02 -7.13
C ASN A 63 7.36 -1.38 -6.53
N PHE A 64 8.56 -1.72 -6.05
CA PHE A 64 8.80 -2.99 -5.35
C PHE A 64 8.12 -3.03 -3.98
N VAL A 65 8.03 -1.88 -3.30
CA VAL A 65 7.32 -1.76 -2.03
C VAL A 65 5.81 -1.92 -2.25
N VAL A 66 5.28 -1.28 -3.29
CA VAL A 66 3.87 -1.44 -3.70
C VAL A 66 3.56 -2.91 -4.02
N PHE A 67 4.42 -3.57 -4.78
CA PHE A 67 4.24 -4.99 -5.15
C PHE A 67 4.26 -5.91 -3.92
N GLU A 68 5.19 -5.67 -3.00
CA GLU A 68 5.26 -6.42 -1.73
C GLU A 68 4.01 -6.18 -0.88
N CYS A 69 3.55 -4.93 -0.78
CA CYS A 69 2.32 -4.60 -0.06
C CYS A 69 1.10 -5.32 -0.66
N VAL A 70 0.95 -5.36 -1.98
CA VAL A 70 -0.13 -6.11 -2.65
C VAL A 70 -0.04 -7.60 -2.35
N ASN A 71 1.16 -8.22 -2.42
CA ASN A 71 1.34 -9.61 -2.00
C ASN A 71 0.82 -9.83 -0.57
N ARG A 72 1.20 -8.95 0.35
CA ARG A 72 0.79 -9.02 1.75
C ARG A 72 -0.73 -8.86 1.93
N LEU A 73 -1.36 -7.97 1.18
CA LEU A 73 -2.80 -7.81 1.17
C LEU A 73 -3.51 -9.11 0.75
N LEU A 74 -3.07 -9.72 -0.33
CA LEU A 74 -3.63 -10.99 -0.82
C LEU A 74 -3.42 -12.13 0.19
N GLU A 75 -2.24 -12.23 0.82
CA GLU A 75 -1.97 -13.22 1.88
C GLU A 75 -2.87 -13.05 3.10
N LYS A 76 -3.22 -11.81 3.44
CA LYS A 76 -4.10 -11.49 4.57
C LYS A 76 -5.58 -11.69 4.26
N GLY A 77 -5.92 -12.03 3.05
CA GLY A 77 -7.28 -12.37 2.68
C GLY A 77 -8.04 -11.26 1.95
N TYR A 78 -7.41 -10.13 1.57
CA TYR A 78 -8.07 -9.16 0.70
C TYR A 78 -8.22 -9.72 -0.68
N ARG A 79 -9.40 -9.55 -1.23
CA ARG A 79 -9.73 -10.03 -2.56
C ARG A 79 -9.15 -9.09 -3.62
N PRO A 80 -8.57 -9.60 -4.70
CA PRO A 80 -7.93 -8.77 -5.71
C PRO A 80 -8.87 -7.73 -6.34
N GLU A 81 -10.15 -8.05 -6.51
CA GLU A 81 -11.16 -7.13 -7.05
C GLU A 81 -11.46 -5.91 -6.17
N HIS A 82 -11.07 -5.97 -4.89
CA HIS A 82 -11.19 -4.86 -3.95
C HIS A 82 -9.95 -3.97 -3.91
N ILE A 83 -8.87 -4.37 -4.59
CA ILE A 83 -7.61 -3.62 -4.63
C ILE A 83 -7.59 -2.74 -5.89
N VAL A 84 -7.32 -1.45 -5.69
CA VAL A 84 -7.17 -0.47 -6.77
C VAL A 84 -5.80 0.18 -6.63
N LEU A 85 -4.97 0.10 -7.65
CA LEU A 85 -3.65 0.74 -7.68
C LEU A 85 -3.74 2.05 -8.45
N GLU A 86 -2.89 3.00 -8.05
CA GLU A 86 -2.73 4.27 -8.76
C GLU A 86 -4.07 5.03 -8.91
N LYS A 87 -4.89 5.03 -7.85
CA LYS A 87 -6.18 5.74 -7.88
C LYS A 87 -5.93 7.25 -7.94
N GLU A 88 -6.52 7.87 -8.93
CA GLU A 88 -6.48 9.32 -9.14
C GLU A 88 -7.83 9.94 -8.78
N TRP A 89 -7.80 11.14 -8.18
CA TRP A 89 -8.97 11.97 -7.98
C TRP A 89 -8.85 13.22 -8.84
N HIS A 90 -9.88 13.52 -9.63
CA HIS A 90 -9.93 14.73 -10.45
C HIS A 90 -10.36 15.92 -9.61
N LEU A 91 -9.43 16.81 -9.33
CA LEU A 91 -9.66 18.08 -8.65
C LEU A 91 -9.86 19.19 -9.68
N GLY A 92 -11.10 19.43 -10.15
CA GLY A 92 -11.43 20.55 -11.01
C GLY A 92 -10.49 20.74 -12.22
N HIS A 93 -10.66 21.84 -12.96
CA HIS A 93 -9.97 22.05 -14.25
C HIS A 93 -8.47 22.39 -14.15
N GLU A 94 -7.88 22.66 -12.97
CA GLU A 94 -6.49 23.16 -12.86
C GLU A 94 -5.61 22.53 -11.77
N ALA A 95 -6.13 21.65 -10.93
CA ALA A 95 -5.34 21.08 -9.84
C ALA A 95 -4.74 19.72 -10.23
N LYS A 96 -3.45 19.53 -9.96
CA LYS A 96 -2.82 18.20 -10.04
C LYS A 96 -3.55 17.27 -9.07
N SER A 97 -4.25 16.28 -9.61
CA SER A 97 -4.90 15.24 -8.83
C SER A 97 -3.84 14.48 -8.03
N GLY A 98 -4.10 14.29 -6.72
CA GLY A 98 -3.33 13.35 -5.94
C GLY A 98 -3.54 11.94 -6.48
N ARG A 99 -2.54 11.09 -6.41
CA ARG A 99 -2.60 9.69 -6.81
C ARG A 99 -2.10 8.83 -5.67
N ALA A 100 -3.00 8.00 -5.11
CA ALA A 100 -2.65 7.07 -4.07
C ALA A 100 -2.10 5.76 -4.65
N ASP A 101 -1.06 5.21 -4.04
CA ASP A 101 -0.44 3.98 -4.51
C ASP A 101 -1.40 2.80 -4.47
N ILE A 102 -2.07 2.59 -3.34
CA ILE A 102 -3.01 1.48 -3.16
C ILE A 102 -4.26 1.98 -2.43
N CYS A 103 -5.42 1.64 -2.98
CA CYS A 103 -6.69 1.76 -2.30
C CYS A 103 -7.31 0.37 -2.12
N VAL A 104 -7.96 0.14 -1.00
CA VAL A 104 -8.70 -1.10 -0.73
C VAL A 104 -10.13 -0.76 -0.39
N ASN A 105 -11.07 -1.33 -1.14
CA ASN A 105 -12.49 -1.17 -0.91
C ASN A 105 -13.05 -2.30 -0.03
N ALA A 106 -14.09 -2.00 0.72
CA ALA A 106 -14.94 -3.00 1.35
C ALA A 106 -15.87 -3.65 0.30
N PRO A 107 -16.54 -4.77 0.62
CA PRO A 107 -17.47 -5.42 -0.32
C PRO A 107 -18.62 -4.56 -0.81
N ASN A 108 -19.02 -3.53 -0.04
CA ASN A 108 -20.03 -2.55 -0.41
C ASN A 108 -19.47 -1.35 -1.19
N GLU A 109 -18.25 -1.50 -1.74
CA GLU A 109 -17.51 -0.48 -2.51
C GLU A 109 -17.07 0.76 -1.71
N SER A 110 -17.38 0.87 -0.42
CA SER A 110 -16.86 1.97 0.40
C SER A 110 -15.33 1.85 0.56
N MET A 111 -14.63 3.00 0.60
CA MET A 111 -13.18 3.03 0.79
C MET A 111 -12.80 2.57 2.20
N LEU A 112 -12.05 1.49 2.27
CA LEU A 112 -11.57 0.95 3.53
C LEU A 112 -10.20 1.52 3.90
N PHE A 113 -9.25 1.46 2.97
CA PHE A 113 -7.89 1.95 3.15
C PHE A 113 -7.45 2.83 1.99
N ILE A 114 -6.68 3.85 2.33
CA ILE A 114 -5.72 4.49 1.42
C ILE A 114 -4.33 4.19 1.97
N ILE A 115 -3.48 3.60 1.15
CA ILE A 115 -2.13 3.20 1.53
C ILE A 115 -1.15 3.95 0.63
N GLU A 116 -0.25 4.70 1.25
CA GLU A 116 0.89 5.35 0.61
C GLU A 116 2.13 4.53 0.91
N CYS A 117 2.85 4.13 -0.12
CA CYS A 117 4.07 3.34 -0.03
C CYS A 117 5.30 4.25 -0.14
N LYS A 118 6.31 3.99 0.67
CA LYS A 118 7.60 4.68 0.60
C LYS A 118 8.74 3.69 0.72
N THR A 119 9.84 3.98 0.05
CA THR A 119 11.06 3.19 0.24
C THR A 119 11.55 3.32 1.69
N ALA A 120 12.10 2.24 2.22
CA ALA A 120 12.60 2.21 3.60
C ALA A 120 13.79 3.19 3.79
N GLY A 121 13.85 3.83 4.95
CA GLY A 121 14.84 4.83 5.32
C GLY A 121 14.35 6.25 5.10
N GLN A 122 15.15 7.11 4.53
CA GLN A 122 14.92 8.56 4.50
C GLN A 122 13.56 8.97 3.91
N GLU A 123 13.10 8.31 2.85
CA GLU A 123 11.81 8.65 2.24
C GLU A 123 10.64 8.32 3.17
N PHE A 124 10.66 7.13 3.78
CA PHE A 124 9.64 6.76 4.75
C PHE A 124 9.69 7.67 5.99
N ASP A 125 10.87 7.91 6.55
CA ASP A 125 11.03 8.72 7.75
C ASP A 125 10.58 10.17 7.52
N LYS A 126 10.87 10.72 6.34
CA LYS A 126 10.37 12.03 5.93
C LYS A 126 8.86 12.05 5.80
N ALA A 127 8.28 11.12 5.04
CA ALA A 127 6.83 11.03 4.84
C ALA A 127 6.08 10.83 6.17
N TYR A 128 6.64 10.03 7.07
CA TYR A 128 6.10 9.81 8.41
C TYR A 128 6.09 11.11 9.22
N LYS A 129 7.20 11.86 9.22
CA LYS A 129 7.32 13.15 9.89
C LYS A 129 6.35 14.18 9.31
N ASP A 130 6.27 14.28 7.98
CA ASP A 130 5.36 15.20 7.30
C ASP A 130 3.89 14.87 7.66
N THR A 131 3.54 13.59 7.69
CA THR A 131 2.19 13.14 8.09
C THR A 131 1.86 13.54 9.53
N LEU A 132 2.82 13.45 10.45
CA LEU A 132 2.63 13.87 11.85
C LEU A 132 2.50 15.40 12.00
N ASN A 133 3.15 16.18 11.14
CA ASN A 133 3.16 17.63 11.24
C ASN A 133 1.89 18.27 10.66
N ASP A 134 1.53 17.90 9.43
CA ASP A 134 0.45 18.58 8.69
C ASP A 134 -0.47 17.60 7.94
N GLY A 135 -0.30 16.30 8.17
CA GLY A 135 -1.08 15.24 7.51
C GLY A 135 -0.46 14.73 6.22
N GLY A 136 0.51 15.43 5.67
CA GLY A 136 1.24 15.01 4.49
C GLY A 136 0.36 14.59 3.32
N GLN A 137 0.88 13.71 2.49
CA GLN A 137 0.21 13.22 1.28
C GLN A 137 -1.06 12.40 1.58
N LEU A 138 -1.05 11.60 2.66
CA LEU A 138 -2.19 10.76 3.04
C LEU A 138 -3.45 11.60 3.34
N PHE A 139 -3.30 12.72 4.03
CA PHE A 139 -4.44 13.55 4.39
C PHE A 139 -5.00 14.32 3.19
N SER A 140 -4.16 14.64 2.19
CA SER A 140 -4.64 15.22 0.95
C SER A 140 -5.56 14.25 0.18
N TYR A 141 -5.28 12.95 0.25
CA TYR A 141 -6.16 11.93 -0.32
C TYR A 141 -7.45 11.77 0.48
N TRP A 142 -7.35 11.77 1.81
CA TRP A 142 -8.54 11.70 2.67
C TRP A 142 -9.51 12.86 2.43
N GLN A 143 -9.01 14.06 2.16
CA GLN A 143 -9.86 15.21 1.80
C GLN A 143 -10.72 14.95 0.54
N GLN A 144 -10.24 14.07 -0.36
CA GLN A 144 -10.96 13.67 -1.57
C GLN A 144 -11.91 12.50 -1.32
N GLU A 145 -11.64 11.69 -0.31
CA GLU A 145 -12.37 10.47 -0.01
C GLU A 145 -12.61 10.36 1.51
N GLN A 146 -13.45 11.25 2.03
CA GLN A 146 -13.70 11.37 3.48
C GLN A 146 -14.39 10.14 4.09
N ALA A 147 -14.98 9.28 3.26
CA ALA A 147 -15.54 8.01 3.70
C ALA A 147 -14.47 6.96 4.06
N THR A 148 -13.19 7.21 3.74
CA THR A 148 -12.09 6.31 4.05
C THR A 148 -11.98 6.07 5.55
N LYS A 149 -11.92 4.79 5.94
CA LYS A 149 -11.85 4.42 7.35
C LYS A 149 -10.42 4.49 7.91
N TRP A 150 -9.42 4.14 7.12
CA TRP A 150 -8.03 4.13 7.58
C TRP A 150 -7.06 4.64 6.53
N LEU A 151 -6.08 5.41 7.00
CA LEU A 151 -4.93 5.83 6.22
C LEU A 151 -3.69 5.08 6.69
N VAL A 152 -2.91 4.56 5.76
CA VAL A 152 -1.74 3.74 6.06
C VAL A 152 -0.52 4.31 5.34
N LEU A 153 0.55 4.58 6.07
CA LEU A 153 1.87 4.79 5.49
C LEU A 153 2.63 3.48 5.55
N TYR A 154 3.01 2.96 4.40
CA TYR A 154 3.61 1.64 4.30
C TYR A 154 5.05 1.67 3.81
N THR A 155 5.88 0.84 4.39
CA THR A 155 7.21 0.54 3.87
C THR A 155 7.59 -0.90 4.13
N ALA A 156 8.43 -1.46 3.26
CA ALA A 156 9.07 -2.75 3.47
C ALA A 156 10.59 -2.63 3.28
N ASP A 157 11.33 -3.35 4.11
CA ASP A 157 12.79 -3.38 4.07
C ASP A 157 13.29 -4.82 4.00
N TYR A 158 14.32 -5.04 3.20
CA TYR A 158 15.01 -6.31 3.11
C TYR A 158 16.47 -6.11 3.49
N LYS A 159 16.84 -6.64 4.64
CA LYS A 159 18.17 -6.54 5.22
C LYS A 159 18.54 -7.85 5.92
N ASP A 160 19.79 -8.26 5.79
CA ASP A 160 20.33 -9.48 6.43
C ASP A 160 19.46 -10.72 6.13
N ASN A 161 19.00 -10.86 4.89
CA ASN A 161 18.12 -11.91 4.40
C ASN A 161 16.75 -11.99 5.11
N LYS A 162 16.32 -10.90 5.75
CA LYS A 162 15.02 -10.80 6.41
C LYS A 162 14.20 -9.67 5.82
N LEU A 163 12.95 -9.98 5.50
CA LEU A 163 11.95 -8.98 5.13
C LEU A 163 11.25 -8.48 6.39
N SER A 164 11.19 -7.18 6.54
CA SER A 164 10.42 -6.50 7.58
C SER A 164 9.55 -5.42 6.95
N TYR A 165 8.50 -5.00 7.63
CA TYR A 165 7.64 -3.91 7.18
C TYR A 165 7.17 -3.04 8.34
N LYS A 166 6.77 -1.82 8.02
CA LYS A 166 6.08 -0.89 8.92
C LYS A 166 4.81 -0.40 8.23
N ALA A 167 3.72 -0.32 8.98
CA ALA A 167 2.43 0.12 8.49
C ALA A 167 1.70 0.97 9.54
N PRO A 168 2.26 2.14 9.97
CA PRO A 168 1.52 3.03 10.84
C PRO A 168 0.18 3.40 10.19
N THR A 169 -0.88 3.24 10.97
CA THR A 169 -2.25 3.33 10.50
C THR A 169 -3.03 4.33 11.35
N LEU A 170 -3.69 5.28 10.70
CA LEU A 170 -4.59 6.24 11.32
C LEU A 170 -6.03 5.81 11.10
N ASN A 171 -6.80 5.71 12.19
CA ASN A 171 -8.24 5.49 12.13
C ASN A 171 -8.96 6.83 11.90
N CYS A 172 -9.71 6.92 10.81
CA CYS A 172 -10.48 8.10 10.41
C CYS A 172 -11.97 7.97 10.70
N SER A 173 -12.43 6.79 11.14
CA SER A 173 -13.87 6.50 11.23
C SER A 173 -14.57 7.28 12.33
N ASP A 174 -13.85 7.70 13.36
CA ASP A 174 -14.42 8.30 14.57
C ASP A 174 -14.27 9.81 14.64
N ASP A 175 -13.61 10.43 13.63
CA ASP A 175 -13.36 11.87 13.67
C ASP A 175 -13.28 12.49 12.27
N PRO A 176 -14.22 13.41 11.96
CA PRO A 176 -14.29 14.06 10.65
C PRO A 176 -13.16 15.05 10.36
N ASN A 177 -12.44 15.51 11.39
CA ASN A 177 -11.38 16.53 11.24
C ASN A 177 -9.97 15.95 11.39
N ILE A 178 -9.63 15.00 10.54
CA ILE A 178 -8.36 14.29 10.64
C ILE A 178 -7.12 15.21 10.57
N VAL A 179 -7.17 16.28 9.78
CA VAL A 179 -6.08 17.25 9.68
C VAL A 179 -5.89 18.02 11.00
N GLU A 180 -7.01 18.39 11.65
CA GLU A 180 -6.97 19.02 12.97
C GLU A 180 -6.46 18.05 14.04
N LEU A 181 -6.82 16.77 13.91
CA LEU A 181 -6.34 15.73 14.81
C LEU A 181 -4.84 15.51 14.71
N ALA A 182 -4.26 15.56 13.52
CA ALA A 182 -2.83 15.40 13.33
C ALA A 182 -2.01 16.49 14.02
N ARG A 183 -2.59 17.65 14.21
CA ARG A 183 -1.95 18.78 14.91
C ARG A 183 -2.04 18.68 16.43
N LYS A 184 -2.82 17.76 16.97
CA LYS A 184 -2.96 17.54 18.41
C LYS A 184 -2.09 16.37 18.86
N ASP A 185 -1.23 16.56 19.85
CA ASP A 185 -0.28 15.55 20.36
C ASP A 185 -0.92 14.18 20.63
N THR A 186 -2.14 14.16 21.14
CA THR A 186 -2.89 12.92 21.42
C THR A 186 -3.21 12.10 20.16
N ARG A 187 -3.34 12.74 18.99
CA ARG A 187 -3.65 12.08 17.72
C ARG A 187 -2.40 11.67 16.96
N ILE A 188 -1.30 12.38 17.14
CA ILE A 188 0.03 11.92 16.73
C ILE A 188 0.33 10.55 17.36
N LEU A 189 -0.02 10.37 18.63
CA LEU A 189 0.10 9.08 19.31
C LEU A 189 -0.77 7.98 18.70
N LEU A 190 -1.98 8.31 18.20
CA LEU A 190 -2.83 7.34 17.49
C LEU A 190 -2.19 6.87 16.18
N PHE A 191 -1.66 7.77 15.39
CA PHE A 191 -0.98 7.43 14.15
C PHE A 191 0.25 6.53 14.40
N SER A 192 1.09 6.90 15.37
CA SER A 192 2.29 6.14 15.71
C SER A 192 2.03 4.82 16.43
N LYS A 193 0.91 4.71 17.15
CA LYS A 193 0.51 3.50 17.91
C LYS A 193 -0.58 2.69 17.22
N ALA A 194 -1.08 3.15 16.08
CA ALA A 194 -2.10 2.43 15.35
C ALA A 194 -1.63 1.03 15.00
N HIS A 195 -2.53 0.09 15.11
CA HIS A 195 -2.27 -1.29 14.74
C HIS A 195 -1.85 -1.41 13.27
N THR A 196 -1.09 -2.44 12.98
CA THR A 196 -0.70 -2.74 11.60
C THR A 196 -1.95 -2.94 10.73
N ALA A 197 -1.81 -2.75 9.43
CA ALA A 197 -2.90 -3.02 8.50
C ALA A 197 -3.52 -4.41 8.72
N SER A 198 -2.70 -5.41 9.10
CA SER A 198 -3.16 -6.77 9.36
C SER A 198 -4.19 -6.90 10.48
N GLU A 199 -4.06 -6.13 11.55
CA GLU A 199 -5.01 -6.19 12.67
C GLU A 199 -6.36 -5.56 12.29
N LYS A 200 -6.33 -4.51 11.46
CA LYS A 200 -7.55 -3.89 10.93
C LYS A 200 -8.30 -4.80 9.95
N TYR A 201 -7.62 -5.72 9.30
CA TYR A 201 -8.25 -6.70 8.43
C TYR A 201 -9.14 -7.71 9.14
N ASN A 202 -8.82 -8.04 10.38
CA ASN A 202 -9.68 -8.95 11.14
C ASN A 202 -11.08 -8.36 11.32
N VAL A 203 -11.17 -7.06 11.57
CA VAL A 203 -12.45 -6.34 11.65
C VAL A 203 -13.21 -6.38 10.32
N TRP A 204 -12.51 -6.32 9.20
CA TRP A 204 -13.13 -6.38 7.87
C TRP A 204 -13.66 -7.77 7.51
N LYS A 205 -13.02 -8.83 7.99
CA LYS A 205 -13.46 -10.22 7.73
C LYS A 205 -14.73 -10.61 8.51
N GLU A 206 -15.01 -9.93 9.61
CA GLU A 206 -16.12 -10.22 10.49
C GLU A 206 -17.40 -9.43 10.10
N THR A 207 -17.29 -8.45 9.22
CA THR A 207 -18.41 -7.62 8.73
C THR A 207 -18.75 -7.96 7.28
#